data_6d1237b00749f39c2b2d6bc746fb5846
#
_entry.id   6d1237b00749f39c2b2d6bc746fb5846
#
_cell.length_a   1.000
_cell.length_b   1.000
_cell.length_c   1.000
_cell.angle_alpha   90.00
_cell.angle_beta   90.00
_cell.angle_gamma   90.00
#
_symmetry.space_group_name_H-M   'P 1'
#
loop_
_entity.id
_entity.type
_entity.pdbx_description
1 polymer ?
#
loop_
_entity_poly.entity_id
_entity_poly.type
_entity_poly.pdbx_seq_one_letter_code
_entity_poly.pdbx_strand_id
1 'polypeptide(L)'
;MKLAVAGALGISGSGLAANAAKKDDAKFKPAADRDGPRWRTGIEGQRIADLGDGRFLNPVLSGDYPDPSVLKDGDDYYMTHSSFDSAPGLLIWHSRDLVNWRPLGPALAKPLGTVFAVDIAKHDGRYFIYIPFMKAPWSTDLPSFANTFVIHAPSMEGPWSDPIDLKVGGLIDPGHVVGEDGHRYLFFNDGKRVRLTADGLATDGPVETAYQAWRYPDDWITEAYSPEGPKLFRRGDYFYLVNAVGGTSGPATGHMIVAARSRSIHGPWENCPHNPIQRTHSRQEMWWSRGHATCVEGPGGQWYMVYHGYENGYHTLGRQTLVEPIEWTPDGWFRATGGDLSEPLRKPRGPAQPHGMAHSDSFHTDRLGTLWNLYGSAPAETARIAIGDGALTLKAKGKGPSDGVVLTQQVGDRSYEVSVELELTDKTSGGLLLFFDDRLFLGMGIDGHRMTTWRGGKASYWPEPAPPARRIFMRITNQEQVVTFYYSLDGKNWTRHGVRSEVTGYNANTVDNLLSLRPALYAAGEGEVLFRNFTYRALA
;
A
#
# COMPACT_ATOMS: atom_id res chain seq x y z
N MET A 1 -21.58 31.33 -34.44
CA MET A 1 -20.79 32.41 -35.09
C MET A 1 -19.46 31.77 -35.48
N LYS A 2 -19.26 31.62 -36.80
CA LYS A 2 -18.09 30.98 -37.42
C LYS A 2 -16.95 31.97 -37.45
N LEU A 3 -15.74 31.56 -37.17
CA LEU A 3 -14.54 32.15 -37.80
C LEU A 3 -13.52 31.02 -38.06
N ALA A 4 -13.36 30.75 -39.32
CA ALA A 4 -12.25 30.01 -39.91
C ALA A 4 -11.13 30.97 -40.26
N VAL A 5 -9.88 30.59 -39.99
CA VAL A 5 -8.72 31.20 -40.64
C VAL A 5 -7.85 30.07 -41.15
N ALA A 6 -7.80 29.94 -42.46
CA ALA A 6 -6.85 29.12 -43.19
C ALA A 6 -5.62 30.01 -43.53
N GLY A 7 -4.45 29.50 -43.26
CA GLY A 7 -3.19 30.07 -43.71
C GLY A 7 -2.28 28.98 -44.27
N ALA A 8 -2.21 28.88 -45.58
CA ALA A 8 -1.26 28.04 -46.29
C ALA A 8 0.11 28.74 -46.37
N LEU A 9 1.19 28.03 -46.04
CA LEU A 9 2.55 28.44 -46.39
C LEU A 9 3.33 27.23 -46.90
N GLY A 10 3.97 27.49 -48.02
CA GLY A 10 4.57 26.53 -48.92
C GLY A 10 5.81 25.83 -48.38
N ILE A 11 5.99 24.63 -48.86
CA ILE A 11 7.14 23.76 -48.64
C ILE A 11 8.21 24.09 -49.66
N SER A 12 9.37 24.55 -49.21
CA SER A 12 10.61 24.49 -49.95
C SER A 12 11.53 23.45 -49.32
N GLY A 13 11.82 22.39 -50.06
CA GLY A 13 12.73 21.33 -49.62
C GLY A 13 14.18 21.82 -49.60
N SER A 14 14.87 21.46 -48.52
CA SER A 14 16.33 21.42 -48.50
C SER A 14 16.78 20.34 -47.52
N GLY A 15 17.73 19.53 -47.99
CA GLY A 15 18.20 18.30 -47.39
C GLY A 15 18.67 18.43 -45.94
N LEU A 16 18.26 17.49 -45.12
CA LEU A 16 18.76 17.31 -43.77
C LEU A 16 19.93 16.35 -43.79
N ALA A 17 21.13 16.92 -43.64
CA ALA A 17 22.31 16.17 -43.24
C ALA A 17 22.10 15.59 -41.84
N ALA A 18 22.46 14.31 -41.68
CA ALA A 18 22.49 13.63 -40.41
C ALA A 18 23.44 14.37 -39.44
N ASN A 19 22.88 15.07 -38.48
CA ASN A 19 23.62 15.58 -37.34
C ASN A 19 23.65 14.50 -36.26
N ALA A 20 24.86 14.00 -35.98
CA ALA A 20 25.17 13.13 -34.85
C ALA A 20 24.62 13.76 -33.54
N ALA A 21 23.85 12.99 -32.83
CA ALA A 21 23.32 13.35 -31.52
C ALA A 21 24.47 13.75 -30.58
N LYS A 22 24.58 15.03 -30.28
CA LYS A 22 25.39 15.53 -29.17
C LYS A 22 24.79 14.94 -27.89
N LYS A 23 25.63 14.29 -27.10
CA LYS A 23 25.38 13.96 -25.73
C LYS A 23 25.07 15.22 -24.94
N ASP A 24 23.80 15.56 -24.80
CA ASP A 24 23.33 16.45 -23.75
C ASP A 24 23.11 15.62 -22.48
N ASP A 25 24.21 15.18 -21.86
CA ASP A 25 24.25 14.91 -20.44
C ASP A 25 24.21 16.27 -19.69
N ALA A 26 23.13 16.99 -19.84
CA ALA A 26 22.81 18.04 -18.89
C ALA A 26 22.59 17.33 -17.56
N LYS A 27 23.63 17.30 -16.72
CA LYS A 27 23.52 16.95 -15.31
C LYS A 27 22.43 17.82 -14.73
N PHE A 28 21.24 17.26 -14.57
CA PHE A 28 20.18 17.87 -13.78
C PHE A 28 20.78 18.08 -12.38
N LYS A 29 21.09 19.33 -12.05
CA LYS A 29 21.38 19.67 -10.66
C LYS A 29 20.06 19.51 -9.93
N PRO A 30 19.97 18.61 -8.90
CA PRO A 30 18.82 18.60 -8.01
C PRO A 30 18.57 20.05 -7.56
N ALA A 31 17.31 20.46 -7.45
CA ALA A 31 16.95 21.71 -6.82
C ALA A 31 17.70 21.75 -5.49
N ALA A 32 18.46 22.87 -5.27
CA ALA A 32 19.34 23.04 -4.13
C ALA A 32 18.68 22.48 -2.88
N ASP A 33 19.45 21.69 -2.12
CA ASP A 33 19.12 21.08 -0.83
C ASP A 33 17.95 21.81 -0.17
N ARG A 34 16.75 21.24 -0.24
CA ARG A 34 15.80 21.48 0.81
C ARG A 34 16.42 20.78 2.02
N ASP A 35 16.84 21.56 3.01
CA ASP A 35 17.33 21.08 4.31
C ASP A 35 16.20 20.32 5.03
N GLY A 36 15.74 19.24 4.43
CA GLY A 36 14.77 18.32 5.00
C GLY A 36 15.48 17.12 5.62
N PRO A 37 14.80 16.41 6.52
CA PRO A 37 15.36 15.24 7.17
C PRO A 37 15.76 14.19 6.13
N ARG A 38 16.96 13.64 6.26
CA ARG A 38 17.52 12.66 5.30
C ARG A 38 17.42 11.26 5.87
N TRP A 39 16.72 10.38 5.13
CA TRP A 39 16.74 8.94 5.41
C TRP A 39 18.11 8.35 5.10
N ARG A 40 18.44 7.29 5.82
CA ARG A 40 19.60 6.47 5.46
C ARG A 40 19.27 5.62 4.24
N THR A 41 20.28 5.33 3.44
CA THR A 41 20.16 4.50 2.24
C THR A 41 20.29 3.02 2.60
N GLY A 42 19.32 2.22 2.17
CA GLY A 42 19.24 0.78 2.35
C GLY A 42 19.53 -0.03 1.09
N ILE A 43 18.87 -1.17 0.99
CA ILE A 43 18.97 -2.09 -0.16
C ILE A 43 18.54 -1.36 -1.44
N GLU A 44 19.30 -1.48 -2.53
CA GLU A 44 19.01 -0.89 -3.84
C GLU A 44 18.79 0.64 -3.80
N GLY A 45 19.36 1.31 -2.81
CA GLY A 45 19.20 2.74 -2.62
C GLY A 45 17.94 3.16 -1.88
N GLN A 46 17.07 2.22 -1.49
CA GLN A 46 15.80 2.49 -0.80
C GLN A 46 16.02 3.29 0.48
N ARG A 47 15.10 4.21 0.77
CA ARG A 47 15.11 4.94 2.04
C ARG A 47 14.71 4.02 3.20
N ILE A 48 15.41 4.12 4.32
CA ILE A 48 15.12 3.36 5.54
C ILE A 48 15.01 4.29 6.75
N ALA A 49 14.04 3.99 7.62
CA ALA A 49 13.72 4.80 8.79
C ALA A 49 14.85 4.89 9.81
N ASP A 50 15.53 3.77 10.11
CA ASP A 50 16.59 3.69 11.11
C ASP A 50 17.83 4.48 10.67
N LEU A 51 18.14 5.59 11.34
CA LEU A 51 19.27 6.46 11.00
C LEU A 51 20.63 5.91 11.46
N GLY A 52 20.64 4.84 12.27
CA GLY A 52 21.87 4.19 12.74
C GLY A 52 22.54 4.86 13.95
N ASP A 53 21.99 5.97 14.45
CA ASP A 53 22.51 6.76 15.57
C ASP A 53 21.59 6.73 16.81
N GLY A 54 20.66 5.77 16.85
CA GLY A 54 19.66 5.64 17.92
C GLY A 54 18.39 6.48 17.67
N ARG A 55 18.24 7.05 16.49
CA ARG A 55 17.06 7.78 16.03
C ARG A 55 16.46 7.10 14.80
N PHE A 56 15.22 7.44 14.52
CA PHE A 56 14.53 7.03 13.29
C PHE A 56 13.72 8.19 12.73
N LEU A 57 13.45 8.13 11.43
CA LEU A 57 12.61 9.07 10.70
C LEU A 57 11.52 8.31 9.97
N ASN A 58 10.26 8.69 10.19
CA ASN A 58 9.14 8.09 9.46
C ASN A 58 9.23 8.30 7.93
N PRO A 59 8.72 7.37 7.10
CA PRO A 59 7.89 6.23 7.49
C PRO A 59 8.75 5.02 7.90
N VAL A 60 8.21 4.15 8.76
CA VAL A 60 8.87 2.88 9.13
C VAL A 60 8.68 1.79 8.07
N LEU A 61 7.62 1.88 7.28
CA LEU A 61 7.48 1.18 6.00
C LEU A 61 7.08 2.20 4.94
N SER A 62 7.95 2.39 3.97
CA SER A 62 7.73 3.25 2.81
C SER A 62 6.87 2.53 1.77
N GLY A 63 5.96 3.25 1.11
CA GLY A 63 5.00 2.69 0.16
C GLY A 63 3.64 2.42 0.81
N ASP A 64 2.71 1.86 0.04
CA ASP A 64 1.33 1.70 0.43
C ASP A 64 1.14 0.52 1.38
N TYR A 65 1.35 0.77 2.66
CA TYR A 65 1.13 -0.15 3.78
C TYR A 65 0.18 0.50 4.79
N PRO A 66 -1.12 0.62 4.42
CA PRO A 66 -2.13 1.32 5.22
C PRO A 66 -2.75 0.43 6.29
N ASP A 67 -3.45 1.07 7.24
CA ASP A 67 -4.29 0.41 8.22
C ASP A 67 -3.52 -0.65 9.05
N PRO A 68 -2.37 -0.31 9.64
CA PRO A 68 -1.52 -1.29 10.29
C PRO A 68 -2.21 -1.93 11.51
N SER A 69 -2.34 -3.25 11.50
CA SER A 69 -2.67 -4.04 12.67
C SER A 69 -1.41 -4.68 13.22
N VAL A 70 -1.05 -4.37 14.47
CA VAL A 70 0.19 -4.78 15.12
C VAL A 70 -0.10 -5.67 16.30
N LEU A 71 0.54 -6.85 16.34
CA LEU A 71 0.52 -7.81 17.44
C LEU A 71 1.90 -7.85 18.10
N LYS A 72 1.96 -7.66 19.43
CA LYS A 72 3.12 -7.97 20.27
C LYS A 72 3.02 -9.41 20.78
N ASP A 73 4.07 -10.19 20.59
CA ASP A 73 4.19 -11.56 21.11
C ASP A 73 5.57 -11.77 21.74
N GLY A 74 5.65 -11.60 23.04
CA GLY A 74 6.92 -11.54 23.76
C GLY A 74 7.77 -10.35 23.31
N ASP A 75 8.95 -10.63 22.77
CA ASP A 75 9.87 -9.62 22.21
C ASP A 75 9.66 -9.38 20.71
N ASP A 76 8.76 -10.11 20.08
CA ASP A 76 8.49 -10.03 18.66
C ASP A 76 7.23 -9.19 18.38
N TYR A 77 7.26 -8.46 17.27
CA TYR A 77 6.14 -7.68 16.75
C TYR A 77 5.81 -8.17 15.35
N TYR A 78 4.54 -8.39 15.11
CA TYR A 78 4.01 -8.78 13.81
C TYR A 78 3.04 -7.72 13.33
N MET A 79 3.06 -7.43 12.03
CA MET A 79 2.19 -6.43 11.44
C MET A 79 1.67 -6.90 10.09
N THR A 80 0.43 -6.58 9.79
CA THR A 80 -0.14 -6.69 8.44
C THR A 80 -1.04 -5.49 8.17
N HIS A 81 -1.50 -5.37 6.92
CA HIS A 81 -2.16 -4.18 6.40
C HIS A 81 -3.34 -4.56 5.52
N SER A 82 -4.21 -3.60 5.19
CA SER A 82 -5.12 -3.76 4.06
C SER A 82 -4.34 -4.15 2.81
N SER A 83 -4.77 -5.17 2.11
CA SER A 83 -4.11 -5.62 0.87
C SER A 83 -4.97 -5.39 -0.38
N PHE A 84 -6.17 -4.84 -0.19
CA PHE A 84 -7.13 -4.50 -1.24
C PHE A 84 -7.27 -5.60 -2.30
N ASP A 85 -6.98 -5.28 -3.55
CA ASP A 85 -7.14 -6.17 -4.71
C ASP A 85 -5.89 -7.00 -5.00
N SER A 86 -4.99 -7.14 -4.03
CA SER A 86 -3.75 -7.92 -4.16
C SER A 86 -3.98 -9.41 -3.91
N ALA A 87 -3.51 -10.26 -4.81
CA ALA A 87 -3.49 -11.72 -4.66
C ALA A 87 -2.09 -12.29 -4.94
N PRO A 88 -1.46 -13.03 -3.98
CA PRO A 88 -1.85 -13.23 -2.58
C PRO A 88 -1.91 -11.92 -1.79
N GLY A 89 -2.69 -11.91 -0.71
CA GLY A 89 -2.86 -10.75 0.17
C GLY A 89 -2.27 -10.93 1.57
N LEU A 90 -2.34 -9.86 2.38
CA LEU A 90 -1.95 -9.84 3.79
C LEU A 90 -0.49 -10.24 4.03
N LEU A 91 0.45 -9.49 3.44
CA LEU A 91 1.88 -9.67 3.74
C LEU A 91 2.13 -9.43 5.23
N ILE A 92 2.72 -10.44 5.90
CA ILE A 92 3.12 -10.33 7.30
C ILE A 92 4.52 -9.76 7.40
N TRP A 93 4.67 -8.76 8.24
CA TRP A 93 5.94 -8.15 8.62
C TRP A 93 6.31 -8.52 10.05
N HIS A 94 7.60 -8.70 10.30
CA HIS A 94 8.16 -9.00 11.61
C HIS A 94 9.18 -7.93 12.02
N SER A 95 9.13 -7.53 13.28
CA SER A 95 10.04 -6.58 13.90
C SER A 95 10.37 -6.98 15.34
N ARG A 96 11.48 -6.42 15.88
CA ARG A 96 11.83 -6.48 17.31
C ARG A 96 12.10 -5.09 17.91
N ASP A 97 11.85 -4.03 17.12
CA ASP A 97 12.08 -2.64 17.54
C ASP A 97 11.04 -1.65 17.00
N LEU A 98 9.98 -2.12 16.30
CA LEU A 98 8.92 -1.33 15.67
C LEU A 98 9.38 -0.41 14.52
N VAL A 99 10.68 -0.34 14.23
CA VAL A 99 11.25 0.54 13.20
C VAL A 99 11.81 -0.26 12.03
N ASN A 100 12.52 -1.34 12.32
CA ASN A 100 13.05 -2.24 11.32
C ASN A 100 12.11 -3.42 11.12
N TRP A 101 11.61 -3.60 9.91
CA TRP A 101 10.62 -4.61 9.55
C TRP A 101 11.14 -5.47 8.40
N ARG A 102 11.01 -6.78 8.50
CA ARG A 102 11.30 -7.74 7.42
C ARG A 102 10.04 -8.52 7.06
N PRO A 103 9.78 -8.82 5.78
CA PRO A 103 8.64 -9.63 5.39
C PRO A 103 8.84 -11.09 5.78
N LEU A 104 7.75 -11.77 6.16
CA LEU A 104 7.69 -13.22 6.37
C LEU A 104 7.07 -13.92 5.16
N GLY A 105 5.98 -13.42 4.64
CA GLY A 105 5.21 -13.98 3.56
C GLY A 105 3.73 -13.59 3.64
N PRO A 106 2.93 -13.88 2.61
CA PRO A 106 1.51 -13.58 2.60
C PRO A 106 0.73 -14.58 3.47
N ALA A 107 -0.21 -14.08 4.28
CA ALA A 107 -1.09 -14.93 5.08
C ALA A 107 -2.33 -15.39 4.31
N LEU A 108 -2.73 -14.68 3.26
CA LEU A 108 -3.96 -14.92 2.52
C LEU A 108 -3.65 -15.34 1.07
N ALA A 109 -3.62 -16.64 0.83
CA ALA A 109 -3.31 -17.18 -0.51
C ALA A 109 -4.40 -16.85 -1.54
N LYS A 110 -5.67 -16.86 -1.12
CA LYS A 110 -6.84 -16.72 -2.00
C LYS A 110 -7.84 -15.72 -1.43
N PRO A 111 -7.69 -14.41 -1.70
CA PRO A 111 -8.69 -13.42 -1.32
C PRO A 111 -10.06 -13.71 -1.94
N LEU A 112 -11.14 -13.56 -1.18
CA LEU A 112 -12.51 -13.76 -1.64
C LEU A 112 -13.14 -12.47 -2.15
N GLY A 113 -12.53 -11.33 -1.84
CA GLY A 113 -12.95 -9.99 -2.21
C GLY A 113 -11.81 -9.00 -1.97
N THR A 114 -12.10 -7.72 -2.10
CA THR A 114 -11.16 -6.65 -1.74
C THR A 114 -10.94 -6.65 -0.22
N VAL A 115 -9.69 -6.73 0.22
CA VAL A 115 -9.30 -6.87 1.63
C VAL A 115 -9.08 -5.51 2.25
N PHE A 116 -10.01 -5.06 3.10
CA PHE A 116 -9.88 -3.83 3.89
C PHE A 116 -9.13 -4.10 5.20
N ALA A 117 -9.17 -3.14 6.14
CA ALA A 117 -8.41 -3.22 7.38
C ALA A 117 -8.76 -4.45 8.21
N VAL A 118 -7.74 -5.18 8.61
CA VAL A 118 -7.85 -6.46 9.34
C VAL A 118 -7.44 -6.29 10.80
N ASP A 119 -7.65 -7.33 11.61
CA ASP A 119 -7.05 -7.43 12.92
C ASP A 119 -6.27 -8.73 13.10
N ILE A 120 -5.04 -8.59 13.59
CA ILE A 120 -4.14 -9.68 13.97
C ILE A 120 -4.29 -9.94 15.48
N ALA A 121 -4.55 -11.17 15.88
CA ALA A 121 -4.72 -11.54 17.27
C ALA A 121 -4.00 -12.85 17.61
N LYS A 122 -3.66 -13.03 18.90
CA LYS A 122 -3.19 -14.31 19.45
C LYS A 122 -4.09 -14.71 20.62
N HIS A 123 -4.53 -15.96 20.63
CA HIS A 123 -5.30 -16.53 21.71
C HIS A 123 -5.00 -18.03 21.84
N ASP A 124 -4.76 -18.50 23.07
CA ASP A 124 -4.46 -19.90 23.38
C ASP A 124 -3.38 -20.52 22.47
N GLY A 125 -2.28 -19.78 22.26
CA GLY A 125 -1.13 -20.22 21.46
C GLY A 125 -1.36 -20.27 19.95
N ARG A 126 -2.51 -19.81 19.47
CA ARG A 126 -2.89 -19.77 18.06
C ARG A 126 -3.02 -18.32 17.59
N TYR A 127 -2.67 -18.06 16.33
CA TYR A 127 -2.80 -16.76 15.67
C TYR A 127 -4.04 -16.71 14.80
N PHE A 128 -4.66 -15.53 14.74
CA PHE A 128 -5.89 -15.25 13.99
C PHE A 128 -5.72 -13.96 13.22
N ILE A 129 -6.30 -13.90 12.02
CA ILE A 129 -6.52 -12.64 11.29
C ILE A 129 -8.00 -12.57 10.94
N TYR A 130 -8.68 -11.53 11.43
CA TYR A 130 -10.07 -11.23 11.12
C TYR A 130 -10.10 -10.29 9.94
N ILE A 131 -10.82 -10.69 8.87
CA ILE A 131 -10.71 -10.10 7.53
C ILE A 131 -12.08 -9.67 7.05
N PRO A 132 -12.33 -8.36 6.81
CA PRO A 132 -13.51 -7.92 6.10
C PRO A 132 -13.23 -7.98 4.60
N PHE A 133 -13.89 -8.87 3.88
CA PHE A 133 -13.88 -8.86 2.42
C PHE A 133 -14.99 -7.94 1.92
N MET A 134 -14.60 -6.85 1.23
CA MET A 134 -15.51 -6.04 0.46
C MET A 134 -15.83 -6.75 -0.86
N LYS A 135 -17.07 -6.60 -1.33
CA LYS A 135 -17.47 -7.19 -2.61
C LYS A 135 -16.73 -6.54 -3.76
N ALA A 136 -15.97 -7.35 -4.49
CA ALA A 136 -15.25 -6.96 -5.69
C ALA A 136 -16.00 -7.44 -6.96
N PRO A 137 -15.73 -6.87 -8.14
CA PRO A 137 -16.36 -7.31 -9.40
C PRO A 137 -16.19 -8.81 -9.69
N TRP A 138 -15.10 -9.41 -9.21
CA TRP A 138 -14.78 -10.84 -9.36
C TRP A 138 -15.28 -11.71 -8.20
N SER A 139 -15.90 -11.14 -7.16
CA SER A 139 -16.43 -11.88 -6.01
C SER A 139 -17.78 -12.50 -6.39
N THR A 140 -17.87 -13.83 -6.43
CA THR A 140 -19.12 -14.54 -6.75
C THR A 140 -19.97 -14.80 -5.52
N ASP A 141 -19.37 -15.04 -4.35
CA ASP A 141 -20.01 -15.63 -3.19
C ASP A 141 -20.17 -14.68 -1.98
N LEU A 142 -19.81 -13.40 -2.11
CA LEU A 142 -20.01 -12.42 -1.06
C LEU A 142 -21.44 -11.84 -1.13
N PRO A 143 -22.28 -12.06 -0.09
CA PRO A 143 -23.71 -11.74 -0.17
C PRO A 143 -24.05 -10.26 -0.01
N SER A 144 -23.13 -9.43 0.51
CA SER A 144 -23.38 -8.05 0.87
C SER A 144 -22.20 -7.12 0.54
N PHE A 145 -22.30 -5.85 0.94
CA PHE A 145 -21.25 -4.84 0.83
C PHE A 145 -19.90 -5.32 1.39
N ALA A 146 -19.92 -5.90 2.62
CA ALA A 146 -18.77 -6.54 3.23
C ALA A 146 -19.23 -7.78 3.99
N ASN A 147 -18.32 -8.74 4.20
CA ASN A 147 -18.53 -9.85 5.12
C ASN A 147 -17.22 -10.20 5.82
N THR A 148 -17.30 -10.50 7.13
CA THR A 148 -16.12 -10.77 7.95
C THR A 148 -15.82 -12.26 7.99
N PHE A 149 -14.56 -12.60 7.71
CA PHE A 149 -13.99 -13.95 7.78
C PHE A 149 -12.86 -13.99 8.79
N VAL A 150 -12.42 -15.19 9.14
CA VAL A 150 -11.22 -15.40 9.94
C VAL A 150 -10.35 -16.49 9.31
N ILE A 151 -9.04 -16.25 9.33
CA ILE A 151 -8.02 -17.28 9.10
C ILE A 151 -7.22 -17.48 10.37
N HIS A 152 -6.65 -18.67 10.56
CA HIS A 152 -5.83 -18.97 11.74
C HIS A 152 -4.62 -19.83 11.39
N ALA A 153 -3.60 -19.77 12.25
CA ALA A 153 -2.36 -20.53 12.08
C ALA A 153 -1.71 -20.89 13.43
N PRO A 154 -0.86 -21.91 13.49
CA PRO A 154 -0.06 -22.23 14.67
C PRO A 154 1.12 -21.27 14.85
N SER A 155 1.57 -20.59 13.80
CA SER A 155 2.64 -19.56 13.81
C SER A 155 2.34 -18.44 12.83
N MET A 156 3.01 -17.30 12.97
CA MET A 156 2.86 -16.17 12.03
C MET A 156 3.42 -16.48 10.63
N GLU A 157 4.26 -17.47 10.51
CA GLU A 157 4.76 -17.99 9.22
C GLU A 157 3.78 -18.99 8.57
N GLY A 158 2.69 -19.32 9.26
CA GLY A 158 1.68 -20.27 8.78
C GLY A 158 1.94 -21.72 9.23
N PRO A 159 1.37 -22.72 8.54
CA PRO A 159 0.43 -22.52 7.44
C PRO A 159 -0.89 -21.91 7.90
N TRP A 160 -1.41 -20.94 7.14
CA TRP A 160 -2.69 -20.30 7.40
C TRP A 160 -3.84 -21.14 6.83
N SER A 161 -4.97 -21.17 7.56
CA SER A 161 -6.18 -21.86 7.13
C SER A 161 -6.84 -21.15 5.94
N ASP A 162 -7.75 -21.82 5.25
CA ASP A 162 -8.71 -21.16 4.37
C ASP A 162 -9.63 -20.22 5.19
N PRO A 163 -10.19 -19.15 4.56
CA PRO A 163 -11.10 -18.22 5.23
C PRO A 163 -12.39 -18.90 5.71
N ILE A 164 -12.73 -18.68 6.98
CA ILE A 164 -13.95 -19.16 7.65
C ILE A 164 -14.91 -17.98 7.80
N ASP A 165 -16.13 -18.11 7.28
CA ASP A 165 -17.14 -17.05 7.31
C ASP A 165 -17.78 -16.92 8.71
N LEU A 166 -17.61 -15.75 9.33
CA LEU A 166 -18.22 -15.43 10.64
C LEU A 166 -19.69 -15.01 10.55
N LYS A 167 -20.25 -14.87 9.34
CA LYS A 167 -21.63 -14.43 9.10
C LYS A 167 -21.91 -12.99 9.61
N VAL A 168 -20.90 -12.13 9.64
CA VAL A 168 -21.03 -10.72 10.01
C VAL A 168 -20.92 -9.88 8.75
N GLY A 169 -22.07 -9.50 8.20
CA GLY A 169 -22.17 -8.70 6.99
C GLY A 169 -22.38 -7.21 7.25
N GLY A 170 -21.96 -6.38 6.29
CA GLY A 170 -22.18 -4.93 6.30
C GLY A 170 -21.28 -4.13 7.24
N LEU A 171 -20.29 -4.75 7.87
CA LEU A 171 -19.34 -4.14 8.80
C LEU A 171 -17.90 -4.34 8.30
N ILE A 172 -17.03 -3.40 8.63
CA ILE A 172 -15.61 -3.39 8.30
C ILE A 172 -14.75 -3.18 9.55
N ASP A 173 -13.45 -3.32 9.40
CA ASP A 173 -12.42 -2.97 10.38
C ASP A 173 -12.56 -3.70 11.70
N PRO A 174 -12.52 -5.03 11.74
CA PRO A 174 -12.59 -5.76 12.99
C PRO A 174 -11.44 -5.37 13.93
N GLY A 175 -11.74 -5.33 15.25
CA GLY A 175 -10.77 -5.19 16.33
C GLY A 175 -11.06 -6.21 17.41
N HIS A 176 -10.15 -7.17 17.61
CA HIS A 176 -10.32 -8.29 18.56
C HIS A 176 -9.90 -7.90 19.97
N VAL A 177 -10.65 -8.39 20.96
CA VAL A 177 -10.29 -8.28 22.37
C VAL A 177 -10.87 -9.45 23.18
N VAL A 178 -10.21 -9.79 24.29
CA VAL A 178 -10.76 -10.67 25.33
C VAL A 178 -11.27 -9.80 26.47
N GLY A 179 -12.55 -9.95 26.82
CA GLY A 179 -13.19 -9.24 27.92
C GLY A 179 -12.73 -9.72 29.29
N GLU A 180 -13.08 -8.97 30.34
CA GLU A 180 -12.88 -9.37 31.74
C GLU A 180 -13.70 -10.60 32.13
N ASP A 181 -14.74 -10.88 31.36
CA ASP A 181 -15.62 -12.04 31.46
C ASP A 181 -15.04 -13.33 30.83
N GLY A 182 -13.85 -13.20 30.21
CA GLY A 182 -13.15 -14.28 29.52
C GLY A 182 -13.69 -14.59 28.11
N HIS A 183 -14.70 -13.88 27.64
CA HIS A 183 -15.20 -14.03 26.28
C HIS A 183 -14.40 -13.21 25.28
N ARG A 184 -14.44 -13.63 24.02
CA ARG A 184 -13.80 -12.96 22.90
C ARG A 184 -14.82 -12.08 22.17
N TYR A 185 -14.39 -10.91 21.73
CA TYR A 185 -15.23 -9.93 21.03
C TYR A 185 -14.53 -9.39 19.81
N LEU A 186 -15.32 -9.06 18.78
CA LEU A 186 -14.90 -8.19 17.67
C LEU A 186 -15.67 -6.87 17.74
N PHE A 187 -14.95 -5.79 17.74
CA PHE A 187 -15.47 -4.44 17.51
C PHE A 187 -15.32 -4.10 16.02
N PHE A 188 -16.17 -3.21 15.52
CA PHE A 188 -16.23 -2.80 14.12
C PHE A 188 -16.43 -1.29 13.98
N ASN A 189 -16.48 -0.79 12.74
CA ASN A 189 -16.90 0.56 12.45
C ASN A 189 -18.24 0.89 13.16
N ASP A 190 -18.53 2.20 13.32
CA ASP A 190 -19.74 2.72 13.95
C ASP A 190 -20.01 2.19 15.39
N GLY A 191 -18.94 1.78 16.09
CA GLY A 191 -19.02 1.28 17.46
C GLY A 191 -19.82 -0.01 17.62
N LYS A 192 -19.90 -0.82 16.58
CA LYS A 192 -20.55 -2.12 16.60
C LYS A 192 -19.66 -3.17 17.25
N ARG A 193 -20.26 -4.19 17.84
CA ARG A 193 -19.58 -5.29 18.50
C ARG A 193 -20.35 -6.59 18.34
N VAL A 194 -19.63 -7.73 18.29
CA VAL A 194 -20.20 -9.07 18.38
C VAL A 194 -19.34 -9.94 19.29
N ARG A 195 -19.98 -10.81 20.06
CA ARG A 195 -19.28 -11.87 20.80
C ARG A 195 -18.92 -13.03 19.88
N LEU A 196 -17.75 -13.62 20.09
CA LEU A 196 -17.28 -14.81 19.39
C LEU A 196 -17.43 -16.06 20.27
N THR A 197 -17.46 -17.22 19.63
CA THR A 197 -17.21 -18.51 20.29
C THR A 197 -15.82 -18.56 20.92
N ALA A 198 -15.60 -19.44 21.87
CA ALA A 198 -14.33 -19.57 22.60
C ALA A 198 -13.14 -19.81 21.65
N ASP A 199 -13.34 -20.60 20.60
CA ASP A 199 -12.33 -20.85 19.57
C ASP A 199 -12.11 -19.67 18.60
N GLY A 200 -13.01 -18.66 18.62
CA GLY A 200 -12.93 -17.46 17.78
C GLY A 200 -13.27 -17.66 16.30
N LEU A 201 -13.87 -18.79 15.95
CA LEU A 201 -14.15 -19.18 14.56
C LEU A 201 -15.62 -19.00 14.16
N ALA A 202 -16.48 -18.56 15.10
CA ALA A 202 -17.87 -18.24 14.84
C ALA A 202 -18.34 -17.09 15.76
N THR A 203 -19.48 -16.50 15.45
CA THR A 203 -20.17 -15.56 16.35
C THR A 203 -21.03 -16.31 17.37
N ASP A 204 -21.15 -15.73 18.58
CA ASP A 204 -21.97 -16.22 19.69
C ASP A 204 -22.89 -15.10 20.20
N GLY A 205 -23.86 -14.73 19.40
CA GLY A 205 -24.83 -13.68 19.70
C GLY A 205 -25.00 -12.67 18.56
N PRO A 206 -25.91 -11.69 18.76
CA PRO A 206 -26.18 -10.66 17.76
C PRO A 206 -25.09 -9.59 17.76
N VAL A 207 -25.04 -8.83 16.66
CA VAL A 207 -24.29 -7.57 16.60
C VAL A 207 -25.00 -6.52 17.44
N GLU A 208 -24.25 -5.84 18.30
CA GLU A 208 -24.73 -4.80 19.23
C GLU A 208 -24.03 -3.48 18.97
N THR A 209 -24.64 -2.37 19.41
CA THR A 209 -23.94 -1.07 19.52
C THR A 209 -23.32 -1.00 20.92
N ALA A 210 -22.00 -1.03 21.01
CA ALA A 210 -21.25 -1.00 22.26
C ALA A 210 -20.72 0.37 22.63
N TYR A 211 -20.51 1.25 21.64
CA TYR A 211 -19.79 2.49 21.83
C TYR A 211 -20.22 3.55 20.80
N GLN A 212 -20.13 4.83 21.20
CA GLN A 212 -20.30 5.96 20.31
C GLN A 212 -18.99 6.76 20.28
N ALA A 213 -18.36 6.81 19.12
CA ALA A 213 -17.10 7.51 18.95
C ALA A 213 -17.25 9.02 19.18
N TRP A 214 -16.16 9.62 19.68
CA TRP A 214 -16.07 11.07 19.82
C TRP A 214 -16.28 11.76 18.47
N ARG A 215 -17.06 12.85 18.49
CA ARG A 215 -17.34 13.67 17.31
C ARG A 215 -16.57 14.99 17.39
N TYR A 216 -15.84 15.30 16.33
CA TYR A 216 -15.12 16.56 16.17
C TYR A 216 -16.09 17.72 15.90
N PRO A 217 -15.67 19.00 16.12
CA PRO A 217 -16.47 20.18 15.78
C PRO A 217 -16.86 20.23 14.30
N ASP A 218 -18.07 20.68 14.00
CA ASP A 218 -18.63 20.65 12.64
C ASP A 218 -17.90 21.58 11.65
N ASP A 219 -17.11 22.54 12.13
CA ASP A 219 -16.29 23.45 11.31
C ASP A 219 -14.93 22.86 10.89
N TRP A 220 -14.59 21.65 11.34
CA TRP A 220 -13.36 21.00 10.91
C TRP A 220 -13.49 20.44 9.51
N ILE A 221 -12.42 20.61 8.71
CA ILE A 221 -12.37 20.14 7.33
C ILE A 221 -11.96 18.67 7.33
N THR A 222 -12.93 17.80 7.04
CA THR A 222 -12.79 16.35 6.98
C THR A 222 -13.48 15.80 5.73
N GLU A 223 -13.25 14.53 5.40
CA GLU A 223 -13.95 13.84 4.31
C GLU A 223 -15.39 13.48 4.74
N ALA A 224 -15.51 12.78 5.89
CA ALA A 224 -16.77 12.34 6.48
C ALA A 224 -16.57 12.04 7.97
N TYR A 225 -17.62 11.84 8.74
CA TYR A 225 -17.47 11.45 10.15
C TYR A 225 -16.82 10.07 10.29
N SER A 226 -17.31 9.07 9.58
CA SER A 226 -16.75 7.71 9.41
C SER A 226 -15.94 7.16 10.60
N PRO A 227 -16.58 6.82 11.73
CA PRO A 227 -15.89 6.13 12.83
C PRO A 227 -15.50 4.72 12.41
N GLU A 228 -14.21 4.43 12.39
CA GLU A 228 -13.66 3.18 11.84
C GLU A 228 -12.39 2.73 12.59
N GLY A 229 -11.82 1.59 12.23
CA GLY A 229 -10.53 1.11 12.70
C GLY A 229 -10.42 0.86 14.20
N PRO A 230 -11.42 0.26 14.89
CA PRO A 230 -11.31 0.04 16.32
C PRO A 230 -10.18 -0.95 16.64
N LYS A 231 -9.23 -0.52 17.48
CA LYS A 231 -8.21 -1.38 18.06
C LYS A 231 -8.26 -1.28 19.57
N LEU A 232 -8.24 -2.44 20.23
CA LEU A 232 -8.42 -2.51 21.67
C LEU A 232 -7.20 -3.12 22.36
N PHE A 233 -6.89 -2.58 23.52
CA PHE A 233 -5.89 -3.13 24.43
C PHE A 233 -6.29 -2.91 25.89
N ARG A 234 -5.69 -3.67 26.80
CA ARG A 234 -5.92 -3.52 28.24
C ARG A 234 -4.67 -2.97 28.91
N ARG A 235 -4.86 -1.97 29.78
CA ARG A 235 -3.80 -1.46 30.65
C ARG A 235 -4.37 -1.13 32.02
N GLY A 236 -3.82 -1.80 33.05
CA GLY A 236 -4.39 -1.72 34.40
C GLY A 236 -5.83 -2.20 34.43
N ASP A 237 -6.71 -1.40 35.03
CA ASP A 237 -8.13 -1.70 35.17
C ASP A 237 -8.98 -1.34 33.95
N TYR A 238 -8.37 -0.74 32.90
CA TYR A 238 -9.12 -0.22 31.77
C TYR A 238 -8.85 -0.97 30.48
N PHE A 239 -9.92 -1.18 29.71
CA PHE A 239 -9.87 -1.36 28.28
C PHE A 239 -9.76 0.01 27.61
N TYR A 240 -8.86 0.15 26.68
CA TYR A 240 -8.74 1.30 25.80
C TYR A 240 -9.16 0.89 24.40
N LEU A 241 -9.95 1.75 23.79
CA LEU A 241 -10.41 1.60 22.41
C LEU A 241 -9.91 2.80 21.64
N VAL A 242 -9.16 2.55 20.58
CA VAL A 242 -8.66 3.58 19.66
C VAL A 242 -9.39 3.42 18.34
N ASN A 243 -9.91 4.54 17.83
CA ASN A 243 -10.62 4.59 16.55
C ASN A 243 -9.98 5.64 15.65
N ALA A 244 -10.27 5.54 14.36
CA ALA A 244 -10.14 6.64 13.42
C ALA A 244 -11.49 7.32 13.18
N VAL A 245 -11.47 8.60 12.88
CA VAL A 245 -12.63 9.37 12.38
C VAL A 245 -12.14 10.37 11.33
N GLY A 246 -13.04 10.84 10.47
CA GLY A 246 -12.76 11.94 9.54
C GLY A 246 -12.51 11.52 8.08
N GLY A 247 -12.41 10.20 7.81
CA GLY A 247 -12.13 9.66 6.47
C GLY A 247 -10.67 9.81 6.05
N THR A 248 -10.19 8.92 5.17
CA THR A 248 -8.76 8.77 4.88
C THR A 248 -8.30 9.39 3.56
N SER A 249 -9.15 9.47 2.54
CA SER A 249 -8.77 9.92 1.19
C SER A 249 -9.13 11.37 0.87
N GLY A 250 -9.76 12.05 1.79
CA GLY A 250 -10.22 13.44 1.64
C GLY A 250 -9.13 14.50 1.90
N PRO A 251 -9.49 15.60 2.59
CA PRO A 251 -8.57 16.67 2.90
C PRO A 251 -7.39 16.22 3.75
N ALA A 252 -6.26 16.90 3.65
CA ALA A 252 -5.04 16.64 4.43
C ALA A 252 -5.28 16.52 5.95
N THR A 253 -6.27 17.26 6.46
CA THR A 253 -6.67 17.31 7.87
C THR A 253 -7.82 16.36 8.23
N GLY A 254 -8.22 15.48 7.30
CA GLY A 254 -9.42 14.65 7.42
C GLY A 254 -9.31 13.59 8.49
N HIS A 255 -8.40 12.64 8.31
CA HIS A 255 -8.26 11.47 9.19
C HIS A 255 -7.59 11.83 10.51
N MET A 256 -8.08 11.25 11.60
CA MET A 256 -7.52 11.49 12.95
C MET A 256 -7.76 10.30 13.87
N ILE A 257 -6.97 10.22 14.94
CA ILE A 257 -7.03 9.16 15.95
C ILE A 257 -7.75 9.69 17.19
N VAL A 258 -8.75 8.96 17.64
CA VAL A 258 -9.51 9.23 18.87
C VAL A 258 -9.46 8.02 19.80
N ALA A 259 -9.64 8.25 21.10
CA ALA A 259 -9.61 7.20 22.10
C ALA A 259 -10.81 7.26 23.04
N ALA A 260 -11.19 6.08 23.53
CA ALA A 260 -12.12 5.89 24.62
C ALA A 260 -11.58 4.82 25.58
N ARG A 261 -12.13 4.75 26.81
CA ARG A 261 -11.81 3.69 27.77
C ARG A 261 -13.03 3.24 28.55
N SER A 262 -12.97 2.02 29.08
CA SER A 262 -13.96 1.50 30.00
C SER A 262 -13.32 0.50 30.98
N ARG A 263 -13.90 0.33 32.16
CA ARG A 263 -13.50 -0.76 33.10
C ARG A 263 -14.10 -2.11 32.72
N SER A 264 -15.13 -2.10 31.89
CA SER A 264 -15.77 -3.31 31.39
C SER A 264 -15.85 -3.27 29.87
N ILE A 265 -15.68 -4.44 29.25
CA ILE A 265 -15.88 -4.58 27.81
C ILE A 265 -17.29 -4.19 27.38
N HIS A 266 -18.25 -4.26 28.30
CA HIS A 266 -19.64 -3.91 28.09
C HIS A 266 -19.92 -2.40 28.24
N GLY A 267 -18.92 -1.62 28.65
CA GLY A 267 -19.11 -0.18 28.93
C GLY A 267 -19.53 0.10 30.39
N PRO A 268 -19.90 1.35 30.73
CA PRO A 268 -19.94 2.47 29.79
C PRO A 268 -18.56 2.88 29.30
N TRP A 269 -18.49 3.31 28.04
CA TRP A 269 -17.27 3.84 27.44
C TRP A 269 -17.18 5.35 27.63
N GLU A 270 -16.05 5.80 28.12
CA GLU A 270 -15.71 7.21 28.30
C GLU A 270 -14.81 7.68 27.17
N ASN A 271 -15.22 8.68 26.39
CA ASN A 271 -14.35 9.31 25.40
C ASN A 271 -13.22 10.10 26.08
N CYS A 272 -12.02 10.05 25.52
CA CYS A 272 -10.91 10.86 26.01
C CYS A 272 -11.27 12.35 25.94
N PRO A 273 -11.12 13.10 27.05
CA PRO A 273 -11.41 14.55 27.06
C PRO A 273 -10.41 15.36 26.21
N HIS A 274 -9.30 14.73 25.82
CA HIS A 274 -8.24 15.34 25.01
C HIS A 274 -8.26 14.90 23.55
N ASN A 275 -9.38 14.28 23.10
CA ASN A 275 -9.53 13.90 21.69
C ASN A 275 -9.47 15.13 20.77
N PRO A 276 -8.87 15.01 19.57
CA PRO A 276 -8.22 13.82 19.05
C PRO A 276 -6.83 13.61 19.66
N ILE A 277 -6.45 12.33 19.82
CA ILE A 277 -5.11 11.95 20.28
C ILE A 277 -4.03 12.40 19.29
N GLN A 278 -4.34 12.26 18.00
CA GLN A 278 -3.48 12.66 16.89
C GLN A 278 -4.29 13.11 15.68
N ARG A 279 -3.85 14.19 15.02
CA ARG A 279 -4.37 14.64 13.73
C ARG A 279 -3.33 15.46 12.98
N THR A 280 -3.52 15.64 11.68
CA THR A 280 -2.85 16.66 10.89
C THR A 280 -3.58 17.99 11.10
N HIS A 281 -2.88 19.02 11.55
CA HIS A 281 -3.48 20.34 11.81
C HIS A 281 -3.43 21.26 10.59
N SER A 282 -2.47 21.01 9.68
CA SER A 282 -2.22 21.87 8.54
C SER A 282 -1.76 21.06 7.34
N ARG A 283 -2.19 21.49 6.14
CA ARG A 283 -1.69 20.95 4.87
C ARG A 283 -0.21 21.21 4.59
N GLN A 284 0.45 22.00 5.40
CA GLN A 284 1.90 22.23 5.33
C GLN A 284 2.69 21.15 6.06
N GLU A 285 2.05 20.35 6.92
CA GLU A 285 2.73 19.24 7.61
C GLU A 285 3.21 18.19 6.61
N MET A 286 4.24 17.45 7.01
CA MET A 286 4.84 16.40 6.18
C MET A 286 3.90 15.22 5.96
N TRP A 287 3.06 14.91 6.93
CA TRP A 287 2.16 13.76 6.90
C TRP A 287 0.71 14.19 6.98
N TRP A 288 -0.09 13.74 6.00
CA TRP A 288 -1.50 14.05 5.87
C TRP A 288 -2.37 12.86 6.27
N SER A 289 -3.60 13.17 6.72
CA SER A 289 -4.61 12.15 7.03
C SER A 289 -4.07 11.06 7.95
N ARG A 290 -3.44 11.48 9.08
CA ARG A 290 -2.85 10.57 10.07
C ARG A 290 -3.93 9.88 10.88
N GLY A 291 -4.14 8.57 10.67
CA GLY A 291 -5.22 7.83 11.30
C GLY A 291 -5.02 6.32 11.31
N HIS A 292 -6.03 5.59 11.79
CA HIS A 292 -6.14 4.15 11.82
C HIS A 292 -5.03 3.47 12.62
N ALA A 293 -4.98 3.73 13.93
CA ALA A 293 -3.86 3.37 14.79
C ALA A 293 -4.06 2.05 15.56
N THR A 294 -2.98 1.29 15.68
CA THR A 294 -2.78 0.28 16.74
C THR A 294 -1.85 0.85 17.79
N CYS A 295 -2.25 0.81 19.08
CA CYS A 295 -1.37 1.14 20.20
C CYS A 295 -0.69 -0.13 20.72
N VAL A 296 0.62 -0.06 20.94
CA VAL A 296 1.43 -1.20 21.37
C VAL A 296 2.51 -0.79 22.35
N GLU A 297 2.75 -1.63 23.35
CA GLU A 297 3.90 -1.48 24.23
C GLU A 297 5.17 -1.95 23.52
N GLY A 298 6.09 -1.03 23.28
CA GLY A 298 7.36 -1.30 22.67
C GLY A 298 8.40 -1.90 23.62
N PRO A 299 9.60 -2.18 23.11
CA PRO A 299 10.71 -2.66 23.92
C PRO A 299 11.06 -1.67 25.04
N GLY A 300 11.19 -2.18 26.28
CA GLY A 300 11.52 -1.34 27.43
C GLY A 300 10.33 -0.61 28.06
N GLY A 301 9.09 -0.95 27.71
CA GLY A 301 7.88 -0.46 28.36
C GLY A 301 7.37 0.90 27.85
N GLN A 302 8.06 1.53 26.90
CA GLN A 302 7.57 2.72 26.22
C GLN A 302 6.45 2.32 25.24
N TRP A 303 5.34 3.08 25.23
CA TRP A 303 4.22 2.83 24.32
C TRP A 303 4.33 3.64 23.03
N TYR A 304 3.78 3.08 21.95
CA TYR A 304 3.76 3.66 20.62
C TYR A 304 2.40 3.51 19.97
N MET A 305 2.07 4.44 19.09
CA MET A 305 1.03 4.27 18.07
C MET A 305 1.69 3.93 16.75
N VAL A 306 1.16 2.93 16.06
CA VAL A 306 1.50 2.59 14.68
C VAL A 306 0.27 2.86 13.84
N TYR A 307 0.38 3.72 12.85
CA TYR A 307 -0.74 4.21 12.05
C TYR A 307 -0.29 4.60 10.64
N HIS A 308 -1.17 5.06 9.79
CA HIS A 308 -0.79 5.47 8.45
C HIS A 308 -0.92 6.98 8.22
N GLY A 309 -0.27 7.46 7.15
CA GLY A 309 -0.42 8.81 6.62
C GLY A 309 0.07 8.91 5.18
N TYR A 310 -0.46 9.88 4.45
CA TYR A 310 0.08 10.26 3.14
C TYR A 310 1.25 11.21 3.31
N GLU A 311 2.27 11.02 2.51
CA GLU A 311 3.38 11.95 2.44
C GLU A 311 3.00 13.16 1.60
N ASN A 312 3.11 14.36 2.17
CA ASN A 312 2.81 15.63 1.49
C ASN A 312 3.63 15.79 0.22
N GLY A 313 2.96 16.02 -0.91
CA GLY A 313 3.57 16.08 -2.22
C GLY A 313 3.77 14.72 -2.90
N TYR A 314 3.53 13.59 -2.22
CA TYR A 314 3.77 12.23 -2.75
C TYR A 314 2.60 11.27 -2.50
N HIS A 315 1.38 11.74 -2.71
CA HIS A 315 0.16 10.92 -2.62
C HIS A 315 0.21 9.66 -3.49
N THR A 316 1.00 9.67 -4.55
CA THR A 316 1.23 8.53 -5.44
C THR A 316 1.84 7.32 -4.73
N LEU A 317 2.53 7.53 -3.60
CA LEU A 317 3.11 6.46 -2.79
C LEU A 317 2.10 5.74 -1.89
N GLY A 318 0.85 6.22 -1.83
CA GLY A 318 -0.18 5.66 -0.96
C GLY A 318 -0.02 6.05 0.51
N ARG A 319 -0.66 5.27 1.38
CA ARG A 319 -0.67 5.48 2.83
C ARG A 319 0.48 4.70 3.47
N GLN A 320 1.49 5.40 3.94
CA GLN A 320 2.72 4.81 4.48
C GLN A 320 2.58 4.57 5.99
N THR A 321 3.23 3.53 6.51
CA THR A 321 3.18 3.21 7.95
C THR A 321 4.10 4.10 8.75
N LEU A 322 3.54 4.74 9.77
CA LEU A 322 4.20 5.67 10.68
C LEU A 322 4.21 5.11 12.11
N VAL A 323 5.24 5.45 12.87
CA VAL A 323 5.36 5.14 14.30
C VAL A 323 5.57 6.41 15.09
N GLU A 324 4.82 6.55 16.19
CA GLU A 324 4.90 7.71 17.08
C GLU A 324 4.89 7.28 18.55
N PRO A 325 5.79 7.78 19.40
CA PRO A 325 5.74 7.51 20.83
C PRO A 325 4.53 8.19 21.48
N ILE A 326 3.93 7.51 22.46
CA ILE A 326 2.89 8.10 23.30
C ILE A 326 3.35 8.18 24.75
N GLU A 327 2.83 9.15 25.47
CA GLU A 327 3.06 9.36 26.90
C GLU A 327 1.76 9.22 27.67
N TRP A 328 1.79 8.44 28.76
CA TRP A 328 0.67 8.30 29.67
C TRP A 328 0.58 9.49 30.60
N THR A 329 -0.60 10.07 30.71
CA THR A 329 -0.89 11.21 31.58
C THR A 329 -1.33 10.76 32.98
N PRO A 330 -1.21 11.61 34.03
CA PRO A 330 -1.58 11.23 35.40
C PRO A 330 -3.03 10.81 35.60
N ASP A 331 -3.95 11.28 34.75
CA ASP A 331 -5.37 10.93 34.73
C ASP A 331 -5.65 9.59 34.02
N GLY A 332 -4.59 8.90 33.58
CA GLY A 332 -4.66 7.57 32.95
C GLY A 332 -5.04 7.58 31.47
N TRP A 333 -4.99 8.75 30.81
CA TRP A 333 -5.05 8.85 29.36
C TRP A 333 -3.66 8.86 28.74
N PHE A 334 -3.58 9.03 27.45
CA PHE A 334 -2.30 9.14 26.74
C PHE A 334 -2.37 10.23 25.65
N ARG A 335 -1.22 10.71 25.25
CA ARG A 335 -1.05 11.70 24.19
C ARG A 335 0.08 11.31 23.26
N ALA A 336 -0.01 11.68 22.02
CA ALA A 336 1.07 11.63 21.04
C ALA A 336 2.19 12.65 21.40
N THR A 337 3.44 12.29 21.15
CA THR A 337 4.60 13.14 21.48
C THR A 337 5.58 13.35 20.33
N GLY A 338 5.27 12.87 19.12
CA GLY A 338 6.15 12.97 17.95
C GLY A 338 6.00 14.24 17.13
N GLY A 339 5.02 15.09 17.45
CA GLY A 339 4.77 16.33 16.71
C GLY A 339 4.22 16.09 15.30
N ASP A 340 4.76 16.78 14.30
CA ASP A 340 4.37 16.64 12.90
C ASP A 340 5.15 15.53 12.15
N LEU A 341 6.06 14.84 12.87
CA LEU A 341 6.91 13.75 12.38
C LEU A 341 7.88 14.16 11.24
N SER A 342 8.14 15.44 11.07
CA SER A 342 9.15 15.92 10.11
C SER A 342 10.58 15.76 10.64
N GLU A 343 10.74 15.61 11.96
CA GLU A 343 12.04 15.47 12.62
C GLU A 343 12.30 14.04 13.11
N PRO A 344 13.58 13.62 13.19
CA PRO A 344 13.94 12.32 13.72
C PRO A 344 13.52 12.12 15.17
N LEU A 345 12.90 10.97 15.45
CA LEU A 345 12.49 10.54 16.78
C LEU A 345 13.50 9.57 17.39
N ARG A 346 13.47 9.43 18.73
CA ARG A 346 14.27 8.42 19.42
C ARG A 346 13.76 7.02 19.05
N LYS A 347 14.67 6.18 18.55
CA LYS A 347 14.33 4.81 18.19
C LYS A 347 14.02 3.96 19.42
N PRO A 348 12.97 3.13 19.40
CA PRO A 348 12.73 2.10 20.41
C PRO A 348 13.95 1.19 20.58
N ARG A 349 14.20 0.77 21.82
CA ARG A 349 15.27 -0.20 22.11
C ARG A 349 14.95 -1.52 21.44
N GLY A 350 15.96 -2.23 20.96
CA GLY A 350 15.79 -3.54 20.34
C GLY A 350 17.09 -4.02 19.70
N PRO A 351 17.21 -5.31 19.40
CA PRO A 351 18.36 -5.84 18.69
C PRO A 351 18.41 -5.30 17.26
N ALA A 352 19.62 -5.16 16.72
CA ALA A 352 19.78 -4.83 15.30
C ALA A 352 19.18 -5.95 14.44
N GLN A 353 18.43 -5.57 13.41
CA GLN A 353 17.82 -6.51 12.48
C GLN A 353 17.74 -5.92 11.06
N PRO A 354 17.63 -6.77 10.02
CA PRO A 354 17.43 -6.31 8.65
C PRO A 354 16.11 -5.55 8.52
N HIS A 355 16.08 -4.60 7.57
CA HIS A 355 14.89 -3.86 7.19
C HIS A 355 14.60 -4.02 5.70
N GLY A 356 13.30 -4.14 5.35
CA GLY A 356 12.84 -4.15 3.98
C GLY A 356 13.23 -5.41 3.19
N MET A 357 13.19 -5.30 1.89
CA MET A 357 13.53 -6.34 0.94
C MET A 357 14.04 -5.73 -0.37
N ALA A 358 14.83 -6.52 -1.12
CA ALA A 358 15.18 -6.16 -2.48
C ALA A 358 13.94 -6.22 -3.40
N HIS A 359 13.77 -5.20 -4.23
CA HIS A 359 12.70 -5.10 -5.21
C HIS A 359 13.07 -5.73 -6.56
N SER A 360 14.35 -5.80 -6.89
CA SER A 360 14.81 -6.51 -8.09
C SER A 360 14.50 -8.00 -8.00
N ASP A 361 14.16 -8.59 -9.14
CA ASP A 361 13.84 -10.00 -9.24
C ASP A 361 14.37 -10.60 -10.55
N SER A 362 15.18 -11.64 -10.41
CA SER A 362 15.70 -12.41 -11.53
C SER A 362 14.77 -13.56 -11.93
N PHE A 363 13.65 -13.75 -11.20
CA PHE A 363 12.67 -14.82 -11.39
C PHE A 363 13.23 -16.24 -11.28
N HIS A 364 14.26 -16.43 -10.47
CA HIS A 364 14.80 -17.75 -10.12
C HIS A 364 14.15 -18.38 -8.89
N THR A 365 13.41 -17.57 -8.13
CA THR A 365 12.68 -17.99 -6.93
C THR A 365 11.25 -17.46 -6.99
N ASP A 366 10.32 -18.22 -6.42
CA ASP A 366 8.94 -17.76 -6.27
C ASP A 366 8.86 -16.74 -5.13
N ARG A 367 8.60 -15.47 -5.48
CA ARG A 367 8.43 -14.36 -4.54
C ARG A 367 7.03 -13.76 -4.62
N LEU A 368 6.08 -14.50 -5.20
CA LEU A 368 4.71 -14.06 -5.31
C LEU A 368 4.08 -13.85 -3.93
N GLY A 369 3.41 -12.72 -3.76
CA GLY A 369 2.82 -12.30 -2.49
C GLY A 369 3.79 -11.66 -1.50
N THR A 370 5.11 -11.83 -1.67
CA THR A 370 6.12 -11.09 -0.91
C THR A 370 6.58 -9.85 -1.68
N LEU A 371 6.81 -9.99 -2.97
CA LEU A 371 7.25 -8.91 -3.85
C LEU A 371 6.19 -8.56 -4.88
N TRP A 372 5.54 -9.55 -5.47
CA TRP A 372 4.60 -9.40 -6.56
C TRP A 372 3.19 -9.77 -6.15
N ASN A 373 2.22 -8.96 -6.58
CA ASN A 373 0.80 -9.18 -6.34
C ASN A 373 0.02 -9.09 -7.65
N LEU A 374 -0.80 -10.07 -7.93
CA LEU A 374 -1.77 -10.03 -9.01
C LEU A 374 -2.89 -9.03 -8.63
N TYR A 375 -3.20 -8.10 -9.52
CA TYR A 375 -4.21 -7.08 -9.29
C TYR A 375 -5.61 -7.58 -9.67
N GLY A 376 -6.61 -7.28 -8.81
CA GLY A 376 -8.05 -7.35 -9.13
C GLY A 376 -8.54 -8.69 -9.64
N SER A 377 -8.04 -9.79 -9.09
CA SER A 377 -8.24 -11.10 -9.69
C SER A 377 -8.89 -12.09 -8.76
N ALA A 378 -9.86 -12.84 -9.32
CA ALA A 378 -10.37 -14.04 -8.68
C ALA A 378 -9.22 -15.01 -8.35
N PRO A 379 -9.33 -15.81 -7.27
CA PRO A 379 -8.29 -16.75 -6.86
C PRO A 379 -7.78 -17.69 -7.97
N ALA A 380 -8.65 -18.07 -8.91
CA ALA A 380 -8.29 -18.89 -10.05
C ALA A 380 -7.33 -18.21 -11.05
N GLU A 381 -7.28 -16.90 -11.08
CA GLU A 381 -6.42 -16.13 -11.99
C GLU A 381 -4.93 -16.25 -11.62
N THR A 382 -4.59 -16.65 -10.40
CA THR A 382 -3.21 -16.94 -10.01
C THR A 382 -2.59 -18.07 -10.86
N ALA A 383 -3.40 -18.96 -11.43
CA ALA A 383 -2.95 -19.98 -12.37
C ALA A 383 -2.43 -19.42 -13.72
N ARG A 384 -2.57 -18.10 -13.95
CA ARG A 384 -1.98 -17.42 -15.12
C ARG A 384 -0.53 -17.01 -14.92
N ILE A 385 0.00 -17.23 -13.73
CA ILE A 385 1.36 -16.87 -13.36
C ILE A 385 2.19 -18.14 -13.22
N ALA A 386 3.34 -18.18 -13.89
CA ALA A 386 4.35 -19.20 -13.68
C ALA A 386 5.72 -18.54 -13.51
N ILE A 387 6.50 -19.03 -12.56
CA ILE A 387 7.88 -18.60 -12.35
C ILE A 387 8.78 -19.84 -12.50
N GLY A 388 9.79 -19.75 -13.36
CA GLY A 388 10.73 -20.84 -13.60
C GLY A 388 11.77 -20.48 -14.66
N ASP A 389 12.89 -21.15 -14.63
CA ASP A 389 13.99 -20.99 -15.61
C ASP A 389 14.47 -19.53 -15.77
N GLY A 390 14.43 -18.75 -14.67
CA GLY A 390 14.83 -17.35 -14.69
C GLY A 390 13.85 -16.44 -15.43
N ALA A 391 12.59 -16.85 -15.55
CA ALA A 391 11.52 -16.06 -16.17
C ALA A 391 10.23 -16.11 -15.35
N LEU A 392 9.53 -14.99 -15.37
CA LEU A 392 8.12 -14.88 -15.02
C LEU A 392 7.31 -14.98 -16.31
N THR A 393 6.39 -15.92 -16.38
CA THR A 393 5.45 -16.09 -17.49
C THR A 393 4.06 -15.63 -17.06
N LEU A 394 3.46 -14.70 -17.79
CA LEU A 394 2.09 -14.28 -17.64
C LEU A 394 1.25 -14.80 -18.82
N LYS A 395 0.26 -15.68 -18.56
CA LYS A 395 -0.71 -16.12 -19.55
C LYS A 395 -1.74 -15.01 -19.77
N ALA A 396 -1.71 -14.44 -20.95
CA ALA A 396 -2.47 -13.27 -21.32
C ALA A 396 -3.99 -13.47 -21.27
N LYS A 397 -4.72 -12.37 -21.10
CA LYS A 397 -6.17 -12.25 -21.31
C LYS A 397 -6.48 -10.81 -21.70
N GLY A 398 -7.72 -10.55 -22.15
CA GLY A 398 -8.19 -9.19 -22.42
C GLY A 398 -7.50 -8.54 -23.63
N LYS A 399 -7.61 -7.20 -23.70
CA LYS A 399 -7.14 -6.42 -24.87
C LYS A 399 -6.02 -5.43 -24.53
N GLY A 400 -5.82 -5.15 -23.24
CA GLY A 400 -4.86 -4.18 -22.77
C GLY A 400 -4.70 -4.22 -21.26
N PRO A 401 -4.01 -3.25 -20.65
CA PRO A 401 -3.77 -3.26 -19.20
C PRO A 401 -5.03 -3.19 -18.33
N SER A 402 -6.12 -2.60 -18.82
CA SER A 402 -7.37 -2.44 -18.06
C SER A 402 -8.15 -3.76 -17.86
N ASP A 403 -7.97 -4.72 -18.74
CA ASP A 403 -8.67 -6.02 -18.70
C ASP A 403 -7.72 -7.23 -18.85
N GLY A 404 -6.43 -6.97 -18.88
CA GLY A 404 -5.35 -7.94 -18.97
C GLY A 404 -4.99 -8.60 -17.64
N VAL A 405 -3.86 -9.30 -17.66
CA VAL A 405 -3.19 -9.77 -16.44
C VAL A 405 -2.20 -8.69 -16.01
N VAL A 406 -2.33 -8.18 -14.79
CA VAL A 406 -1.44 -7.14 -14.25
C VAL A 406 -0.83 -7.62 -12.94
N LEU A 407 0.49 -7.68 -12.90
CA LEU A 407 1.27 -8.04 -11.72
C LEU A 407 1.98 -6.80 -11.22
N THR A 408 1.72 -6.39 -9.99
CA THR A 408 2.19 -5.15 -9.38
C THR A 408 3.20 -5.37 -8.27
N GLN A 409 4.03 -4.35 -8.02
CA GLN A 409 5.00 -4.35 -6.93
C GLN A 409 4.90 -3.03 -6.15
N GLN A 410 4.80 -3.12 -4.81
CA GLN A 410 4.83 -1.93 -3.95
C GLN A 410 6.22 -1.27 -3.96
N VAL A 411 6.25 0.05 -4.04
CA VAL A 411 7.48 0.85 -3.94
C VAL A 411 7.26 2.04 -3.03
N GLY A 412 8.31 2.50 -2.36
CA GLY A 412 8.21 3.54 -1.34
C GLY A 412 9.15 4.74 -1.53
N ASP A 413 9.94 4.78 -2.60
CA ASP A 413 10.87 5.88 -2.83
C ASP A 413 10.27 6.97 -3.71
N ARG A 414 10.57 8.23 -3.42
CA ARG A 414 10.09 9.39 -4.18
C ARG A 414 10.60 9.41 -5.61
N SER A 415 11.81 8.87 -5.79
CA SER A 415 12.46 8.74 -7.09
C SER A 415 13.04 7.35 -7.24
N TYR A 416 12.81 6.72 -8.39
CA TYR A 416 13.30 5.37 -8.66
C TYR A 416 13.39 5.10 -10.17
N GLU A 417 14.13 4.06 -10.48
CA GLU A 417 14.22 3.47 -11.82
C GLU A 417 13.83 1.99 -11.75
N VAL A 418 13.00 1.56 -12.69
CA VAL A 418 12.71 0.13 -12.90
C VAL A 418 12.99 -0.25 -14.34
N SER A 419 13.49 -1.45 -14.58
CA SER A 419 13.65 -1.99 -15.92
C SER A 419 13.37 -3.49 -15.96
N VAL A 420 12.99 -3.97 -17.14
CA VAL A 420 12.67 -5.39 -17.38
C VAL A 420 12.95 -5.75 -18.83
N GLU A 421 13.37 -6.97 -19.05
CA GLU A 421 13.35 -7.62 -20.37
C GLU A 421 12.03 -8.35 -20.54
N LEU A 422 11.36 -8.19 -21.69
CA LEU A 422 10.15 -8.93 -22.02
C LEU A 422 10.24 -9.59 -23.39
N GLU A 423 9.55 -10.74 -23.54
CA GLU A 423 9.45 -11.50 -24.77
C GLU A 423 8.00 -11.95 -24.99
N LEU A 424 7.48 -11.69 -26.19
CA LEU A 424 6.10 -12.00 -26.57
C LEU A 424 6.02 -13.32 -27.33
N THR A 425 4.99 -14.11 -27.03
CA THR A 425 4.50 -15.14 -27.96
C THR A 425 3.53 -14.52 -28.98
N ASP A 426 2.99 -15.35 -29.91
CA ASP A 426 2.04 -14.87 -30.91
C ASP A 426 0.74 -14.35 -30.28
N LYS A 427 0.14 -13.34 -30.89
CA LYS A 427 -1.14 -12.74 -30.52
C LYS A 427 -1.18 -12.19 -29.08
N THR A 428 -0.05 -11.68 -28.60
CA THR A 428 0.06 -11.06 -27.28
C THR A 428 0.53 -9.62 -27.37
N SER A 429 0.19 -8.86 -26.34
CA SER A 429 0.84 -7.59 -25.99
C SER A 429 1.28 -7.62 -24.54
N GLY A 430 2.38 -6.95 -24.24
CA GLY A 430 2.91 -6.88 -22.89
C GLY A 430 3.79 -5.65 -22.70
N GLY A 431 4.06 -5.31 -21.45
CA GLY A 431 4.85 -4.13 -21.19
C GLY A 431 5.10 -3.85 -19.71
N LEU A 432 5.67 -2.65 -19.49
CA LEU A 432 6.02 -2.09 -18.19
C LEU A 432 5.22 -0.82 -17.95
N LEU A 433 4.54 -0.76 -16.80
CA LEU A 433 3.66 0.32 -16.43
C LEU A 433 4.03 0.89 -15.05
N LEU A 434 3.55 2.11 -14.77
CA LEU A 434 3.15 2.55 -13.45
C LEU A 434 1.63 2.46 -13.39
N PHE A 435 1.12 1.66 -12.46
CA PHE A 435 -0.26 1.23 -12.40
C PHE A 435 -0.87 1.60 -11.03
N PHE A 436 -1.92 2.38 -11.06
CA PHE A 436 -2.73 2.68 -9.89
C PHE A 436 -3.89 1.68 -9.79
N ASP A 437 -4.76 1.65 -10.80
CA ASP A 437 -5.82 0.66 -10.99
C ASP A 437 -6.11 0.47 -12.50
N ASP A 438 -7.11 -0.31 -12.85
CA ASP A 438 -7.53 -0.61 -14.22
C ASP A 438 -8.06 0.60 -15.01
N ARG A 439 -8.32 1.74 -14.33
CA ARG A 439 -8.78 3.01 -14.90
C ARG A 439 -7.65 4.05 -14.99
N LEU A 440 -6.60 3.91 -14.19
CA LEU A 440 -5.57 4.94 -14.03
C LEU A 440 -4.17 4.32 -14.02
N PHE A 441 -3.52 4.32 -15.18
CA PHE A 441 -2.15 3.81 -15.37
C PHE A 441 -1.45 4.57 -16.51
N LEU A 442 -0.13 4.45 -16.55
CA LEU A 442 0.69 4.96 -17.64
C LEU A 442 1.88 4.01 -17.88
N GLY A 443 2.46 4.05 -19.08
CA GLY A 443 3.61 3.21 -19.40
C GLY A 443 3.70 2.86 -20.87
N MET A 444 4.42 1.80 -21.20
CA MET A 444 4.63 1.32 -22.54
C MET A 444 4.34 -0.17 -22.66
N GLY A 445 3.89 -0.56 -23.85
CA GLY A 445 3.77 -1.95 -24.25
C GLY A 445 4.03 -2.17 -25.73
N ILE A 446 4.31 -3.41 -26.10
CA ILE A 446 4.46 -3.84 -27.49
C ILE A 446 3.53 -4.99 -27.81
N ASP A 447 3.19 -5.16 -29.12
CA ASP A 447 2.42 -6.29 -29.65
C ASP A 447 3.19 -7.05 -30.74
N GLY A 448 4.49 -6.82 -30.87
CA GLY A 448 5.37 -7.38 -31.92
C GLY A 448 5.39 -6.58 -33.21
N HIS A 449 4.49 -5.63 -33.41
CA HIS A 449 4.39 -4.78 -34.61
C HIS A 449 4.55 -3.31 -34.30
N ARG A 450 4.02 -2.86 -33.15
CA ARG A 450 4.03 -1.47 -32.71
C ARG A 450 4.24 -1.34 -31.21
N MET A 451 4.66 -0.15 -30.81
CA MET A 451 4.67 0.26 -29.42
C MET A 451 3.40 1.07 -29.13
N THR A 452 2.73 0.75 -28.02
CA THR A 452 1.63 1.53 -27.48
C THR A 452 2.11 2.23 -26.23
N THR A 453 1.91 3.53 -26.16
CA THR A 453 2.12 4.34 -24.94
C THR A 453 0.79 4.58 -24.28
N TRP A 454 0.73 4.32 -22.97
CA TRP A 454 -0.46 4.51 -22.16
C TRP A 454 -0.32 5.77 -21.31
N ARG A 455 -1.41 6.52 -21.14
CA ARG A 455 -1.50 7.68 -20.26
C ARG A 455 -2.94 7.85 -19.76
N GLY A 456 -3.13 7.99 -18.42
CA GLY A 456 -4.47 8.13 -17.83
C GLY A 456 -5.40 6.97 -18.19
N GLY A 457 -4.88 5.72 -18.21
CA GLY A 457 -5.64 4.53 -18.53
C GLY A 457 -5.98 4.33 -20.02
N LYS A 458 -5.47 5.17 -20.91
CA LYS A 458 -5.81 5.17 -22.35
C LYS A 458 -4.56 5.15 -23.23
N ALA A 459 -4.70 4.60 -24.45
CA ALA A 459 -3.66 4.70 -25.47
C ALA A 459 -3.41 6.17 -25.84
N SER A 460 -2.14 6.56 -25.92
CA SER A 460 -1.73 7.92 -26.24
C SER A 460 -1.94 8.24 -27.73
N TYR A 461 -2.21 9.52 -28.04
CA TYR A 461 -2.27 10.04 -29.42
C TYR A 461 -0.90 10.12 -30.10
N TRP A 462 0.18 10.03 -29.35
CA TRP A 462 1.55 10.18 -29.84
C TRP A 462 2.22 8.80 -29.88
N PRO A 463 1.92 7.98 -30.90
CA PRO A 463 2.61 6.71 -31.06
C PRO A 463 4.06 6.98 -31.44
N GLU A 464 5.00 6.43 -30.72
CA GLU A 464 6.37 6.35 -31.20
C GLU A 464 6.54 5.10 -32.05
N PRO A 465 7.20 5.22 -33.21
CA PRO A 465 7.56 4.05 -33.98
C PRO A 465 8.54 3.21 -33.15
N ALA A 466 8.13 2.01 -32.80
CA ALA A 466 9.05 1.02 -32.27
C ALA A 466 9.53 0.12 -33.41
N PRO A 467 10.76 -0.35 -33.35
CA PRO A 467 11.18 -1.42 -34.22
C PRO A 467 10.29 -2.64 -33.98
N PRO A 468 9.87 -3.36 -35.03
CA PRO A 468 9.12 -4.59 -34.88
C PRO A 468 10.02 -5.61 -34.15
N ALA A 469 9.72 -5.85 -32.87
CA ALA A 469 10.47 -6.76 -32.03
C ALA A 469 9.51 -7.52 -31.13
N ARG A 470 9.79 -8.82 -30.93
CA ARG A 470 9.09 -9.65 -29.95
C ARG A 470 9.82 -9.66 -28.61
N ARG A 471 11.11 -9.33 -28.59
CA ARG A 471 11.96 -9.20 -27.41
C ARG A 471 12.48 -7.78 -27.31
N ILE A 472 12.26 -7.16 -26.14
CA ILE A 472 12.62 -5.78 -25.90
C ILE A 472 12.93 -5.58 -24.42
N PHE A 473 13.75 -4.60 -24.13
CA PHE A 473 14.01 -4.08 -22.79
C PHE A 473 13.23 -2.78 -22.60
N MET A 474 12.53 -2.66 -21.49
CA MET A 474 11.81 -1.45 -21.11
C MET A 474 12.33 -0.90 -19.80
N ARG A 475 12.31 0.43 -19.67
CA ARG A 475 12.73 1.13 -18.46
C ARG A 475 11.80 2.31 -18.20
N ILE A 476 11.47 2.52 -16.94
CA ILE A 476 10.78 3.70 -16.44
C ILE A 476 11.67 4.34 -15.38
N THR A 477 11.87 5.66 -15.48
CA THR A 477 12.37 6.47 -14.38
C THR A 477 11.24 7.34 -13.87
N ASN A 478 11.00 7.30 -12.56
CA ASN A 478 10.16 8.28 -11.86
C ASN A 478 11.10 9.16 -11.04
N GLN A 479 11.21 10.41 -11.37
CA GLN A 479 12.05 11.35 -10.65
C GLN A 479 11.17 12.47 -10.10
N GLU A 480 10.94 12.45 -8.79
CA GLU A 480 10.07 13.44 -8.14
C GLU A 480 8.74 13.61 -8.88
N GLN A 481 8.10 12.47 -9.24
CA GLN A 481 6.83 12.38 -9.97
C GLN A 481 6.87 12.79 -11.45
N VAL A 482 8.05 13.05 -12.00
CA VAL A 482 8.25 13.20 -13.44
C VAL A 482 8.72 11.86 -14.03
N VAL A 483 7.83 11.23 -14.79
CA VAL A 483 8.05 9.90 -15.37
C VAL A 483 8.60 10.01 -16.79
N THR A 484 9.66 9.26 -17.07
CA THR A 484 10.27 9.14 -18.39
C THR A 484 10.38 7.67 -18.78
N PHE A 485 10.07 7.36 -20.03
CA PHE A 485 10.10 6.01 -20.57
C PHE A 485 11.29 5.81 -21.50
N TYR A 486 11.82 4.58 -21.52
CA TYR A 486 12.90 4.18 -22.39
C TYR A 486 12.68 2.74 -22.87
N TYR A 487 13.16 2.44 -24.07
CA TYR A 487 13.25 1.08 -24.60
C TYR A 487 14.61 0.80 -25.22
N SER A 488 14.96 -0.48 -25.33
CA SER A 488 16.20 -0.93 -25.94
C SER A 488 16.00 -2.32 -26.57
N LEU A 489 16.70 -2.62 -27.67
CA LEU A 489 16.72 -3.94 -28.30
C LEU A 489 17.82 -4.85 -27.78
N ASP A 490 18.83 -4.29 -27.13
CA ASP A 490 20.04 -5.00 -26.68
C ASP A 490 20.32 -4.85 -25.18
N GLY A 491 19.46 -4.10 -24.46
CA GLY A 491 19.64 -3.79 -23.05
C GLY A 491 20.77 -2.81 -22.72
N LYS A 492 21.49 -2.32 -23.73
CA LYS A 492 22.65 -1.43 -23.59
C LYS A 492 22.40 -0.04 -24.17
N ASN A 493 21.87 0.00 -25.38
CA ASN A 493 21.58 1.24 -26.10
C ASN A 493 20.11 1.59 -25.90
N TRP A 494 19.85 2.65 -25.12
CA TRP A 494 18.51 3.04 -24.74
C TRP A 494 18.00 4.20 -25.56
N THR A 495 16.80 4.05 -26.10
CA THR A 495 16.04 5.12 -26.76
C THR A 495 15.05 5.70 -25.75
N ARG A 496 15.14 7.00 -25.53
CA ARG A 496 14.20 7.73 -24.67
C ARG A 496 12.93 8.07 -25.47
N HIS A 497 11.76 7.80 -24.88
CA HIS A 497 10.48 8.27 -25.41
C HIS A 497 10.42 9.80 -25.43
N GLY A 498 9.80 10.38 -26.47
CA GLY A 498 9.76 11.84 -26.67
C GLY A 498 8.96 12.60 -25.61
N VAL A 499 8.00 11.93 -24.97
CA VAL A 499 7.10 12.55 -23.96
C VAL A 499 7.50 12.14 -22.55
N ARG A 500 7.45 13.09 -21.62
CA ARG A 500 7.49 12.86 -20.17
C ARG A 500 6.10 13.07 -19.60
N SER A 501 5.80 12.39 -18.51
CA SER A 501 4.51 12.50 -17.83
C SER A 501 4.72 12.94 -16.39
N GLU A 502 3.90 13.86 -15.93
CA GLU A 502 3.78 14.25 -14.54
C GLU A 502 2.66 13.41 -13.91
N VAL A 503 2.84 12.87 -12.70
CA VAL A 503 1.95 11.83 -12.11
C VAL A 503 1.36 12.19 -10.75
N THR A 504 1.46 13.43 -10.27
CA THR A 504 0.86 13.86 -8.98
C THR A 504 -0.64 13.56 -8.89
N GLY A 505 -1.35 13.57 -10.02
CA GLY A 505 -2.76 13.22 -10.12
C GLY A 505 -3.07 11.72 -10.13
N TYR A 506 -2.08 10.82 -10.06
CA TYR A 506 -2.32 9.36 -10.02
C TYR A 506 -2.46 8.90 -8.57
N ASN A 507 -3.58 9.22 -7.96
CA ASN A 507 -3.83 8.95 -6.55
C ASN A 507 -5.34 8.74 -6.26
N ALA A 508 -5.68 8.41 -5.02
CA ALA A 508 -7.02 8.09 -4.55
C ALA A 508 -8.09 9.17 -4.86
N ASN A 509 -7.71 10.44 -4.90
CA ASN A 509 -8.64 11.54 -5.17
C ASN A 509 -9.04 11.67 -6.65
N THR A 510 -8.37 10.94 -7.55
CA THR A 510 -8.67 10.97 -9.00
C THR A 510 -9.66 9.87 -9.41
N VAL A 511 -9.53 8.69 -8.82
CA VAL A 511 -10.35 7.53 -9.13
C VAL A 511 -10.70 6.82 -7.83
N ASP A 512 -11.72 7.12 -7.18
CA ASP A 512 -12.24 6.56 -5.94
C ASP A 512 -11.75 5.10 -5.66
N ASN A 513 -10.48 4.98 -5.26
CA ASN A 513 -9.80 3.74 -4.93
C ASN A 513 -8.61 4.02 -4.00
N LEU A 514 -8.36 3.14 -3.03
CA LEU A 514 -7.39 3.33 -1.94
C LEU A 514 -6.06 2.59 -2.23
N LEU A 515 -5.43 2.90 -3.37
CA LEU A 515 -4.19 2.27 -3.83
C LEU A 515 -3.05 3.29 -3.98
N SER A 516 -1.89 2.80 -4.44
CA SER A 516 -0.72 3.60 -4.82
C SER A 516 -0.36 3.41 -6.29
N LEU A 517 0.47 4.29 -6.83
CA LEU A 517 1.02 4.16 -8.18
C LEU A 517 2.25 3.23 -8.14
N ARG A 518 2.13 2.04 -8.72
CA ARG A 518 3.08 0.93 -8.58
C ARG A 518 3.69 0.51 -9.91
N PRO A 519 4.98 0.15 -9.98
CA PRO A 519 5.50 -0.60 -11.11
C PRO A 519 4.67 -1.86 -11.35
N ALA A 520 4.38 -2.13 -12.62
CA ALA A 520 3.58 -3.28 -13.01
C ALA A 520 4.04 -3.90 -14.33
N LEU A 521 3.94 -5.21 -14.42
CA LEU A 521 4.08 -6.01 -15.62
C LEU A 521 2.69 -6.41 -16.10
N TYR A 522 2.42 -6.28 -17.41
CA TYR A 522 1.12 -6.70 -17.93
C TYR A 522 1.23 -7.63 -19.13
N ALA A 523 0.22 -8.47 -19.30
CA ALA A 523 0.01 -9.34 -20.45
C ALA A 523 -1.44 -9.28 -20.91
N ALA A 524 -1.64 -9.03 -22.22
CA ALA A 524 -2.96 -9.03 -22.84
C ALA A 524 -2.94 -9.80 -24.17
N GLY A 525 -4.10 -10.36 -24.59
CA GLY A 525 -4.23 -11.21 -25.77
C GLY A 525 -4.50 -12.67 -25.45
N GLU A 526 -4.03 -13.59 -26.31
CA GLU A 526 -4.36 -15.03 -26.25
C GLU A 526 -3.17 -15.93 -25.85
N GLY A 527 -1.92 -15.44 -25.90
CA GLY A 527 -0.70 -16.22 -25.64
C GLY A 527 -0.06 -15.90 -24.28
N GLU A 528 1.25 -15.81 -24.27
CA GLU A 528 2.04 -15.59 -23.06
C GLU A 528 3.05 -14.46 -23.25
N VAL A 529 3.38 -13.78 -22.15
CA VAL A 529 4.47 -12.81 -22.08
C VAL A 529 5.46 -13.29 -21.02
N LEU A 530 6.72 -13.40 -21.43
CA LEU A 530 7.82 -13.78 -20.55
C LEU A 530 8.56 -12.52 -20.12
N PHE A 531 8.82 -12.41 -18.83
CA PHE A 531 9.62 -11.31 -18.25
C PHE A 531 10.86 -11.87 -17.59
N ARG A 532 12.01 -11.16 -17.74
CA ARG A 532 13.28 -11.53 -17.14
C ARG A 532 13.97 -10.30 -16.55
N ASN A 533 14.79 -10.54 -15.53
CA ASN A 533 15.69 -9.53 -14.98
C ASN A 533 14.98 -8.20 -14.68
N PHE A 534 13.92 -8.25 -13.89
CA PHE A 534 13.33 -7.02 -13.35
C PHE A 534 14.34 -6.39 -12.39
N THR A 535 14.65 -5.12 -12.60
CA THR A 535 15.54 -4.35 -11.72
C THR A 535 14.84 -3.15 -11.15
N TYR A 536 15.14 -2.86 -9.91
CA TYR A 536 14.72 -1.67 -9.19
C TYR A 536 15.95 -0.96 -8.62
N ARG A 537 15.93 0.35 -8.65
CA ARG A 537 16.91 1.19 -7.98
C ARG A 537 16.27 2.49 -7.56
N ALA A 538 16.32 2.81 -6.27
CA ALA A 538 15.98 4.14 -5.80
C ALA A 538 17.02 5.15 -6.29
N LEU A 539 16.56 6.35 -6.64
CA LEU A 539 17.38 7.46 -7.11
C LEU A 539 17.47 8.51 -5.99
N ALA A 540 18.67 9.06 -5.81
CA ALA A 540 18.90 10.09 -4.79
C ALA A 540 18.27 11.44 -5.23
#